data_28434b16cbbb539e64f2e1170660f2ad
#
_entry.id   28434b16cbbb539e64f2e1170660f2ad
#
_cell.length_a   1.000
_cell.length_b   1.000
_cell.length_c   1.000
_cell.angle_alpha   90.00
_cell.angle_beta   90.00
_cell.angle_gamma   90.00
#
_symmetry.space_group_name_H-M   'P 1'
#
loop_
_entity.id
_entity.type
_entity.pdbx_description
1 polymer ?
#
loop_
_entity_poly.entity_id
_entity_poly.type
_entity_poly.pdbx_seq_one_letter_code
_entity_poly.pdbx_strand_id
1 'polypeptide(L)'
;IVLSELFYNGGTYGGTMMHPDQYIVIANNSDREINVSGLALAQASNMNTLPCSDLTSLLPDYVVAANIYQIPAGQNYTLAPGEVYVIASQAQNHTESYTPNPEKDTGIPVDLSGADFELADNDAAMSGSAVDNPKVPNLTKVANSMPGGVTAWMHPYGIRPLFLFDASGIEWSSFKSQNGFTYNDRPKKDAAIQEYQGYKVPTNLIVDAIETTSATTPYWGNYTSKSLPVTVDKSYVQATIEGCHHNTFMYRVKGTDGKFQDTNDSSVDVKIEHRSDFKGYPEGWRNE
;
A
#
# COMPACT_ATOMS: atom_id res chain seq x y z
N ILE A 1 -11.30 -2.72 -10.81
CA ILE A 1 -10.21 -3.29 -9.97
C ILE A 1 -10.26 -2.61 -8.62
N VAL A 2 -10.11 -3.38 -7.54
CA VAL A 2 -10.10 -2.87 -6.17
C VAL A 2 -8.86 -3.35 -5.43
N LEU A 3 -8.41 -2.56 -4.46
CA LEU A 3 -7.48 -2.96 -3.41
C LEU A 3 -8.25 -3.83 -2.41
N SER A 4 -8.01 -5.14 -2.43
CA SER A 4 -8.79 -6.08 -1.60
C SER A 4 -8.11 -6.40 -0.28
N GLU A 5 -6.77 -6.32 -0.22
CA GLU A 5 -6.02 -6.63 1.01
C GLU A 5 -4.69 -5.88 1.04
N LEU A 6 -4.32 -5.40 2.23
CA LEU A 6 -3.05 -4.70 2.49
C LEU A 6 -2.41 -5.27 3.76
N PHE A 7 -1.37 -6.06 3.65
CA PHE A 7 -0.54 -6.42 4.80
C PHE A 7 0.59 -5.39 4.96
N TYR A 8 0.24 -4.28 5.60
CA TYR A 8 1.12 -3.12 5.74
C TYR A 8 2.00 -3.17 6.99
N ASN A 9 1.54 -3.87 8.02
CA ASN A 9 2.06 -3.69 9.38
C ASN A 9 3.35 -4.47 9.63
N GLY A 10 3.55 -5.60 8.94
CA GLY A 10 4.61 -6.55 9.27
C GLY A 10 4.39 -7.21 10.65
N GLY A 11 5.38 -7.86 11.15
CA GLY A 11 5.32 -8.57 12.43
C GLY A 11 6.62 -8.53 13.21
N THR A 12 6.56 -9.06 14.42
CA THR A 12 7.75 -9.46 15.17
C THR A 12 7.88 -10.97 14.99
N TYR A 13 9.01 -11.39 14.45
CA TYR A 13 9.28 -12.77 14.11
C TYR A 13 10.65 -13.20 14.69
N GLY A 14 10.69 -14.29 15.45
CA GLY A 14 11.90 -14.70 16.17
C GLY A 14 12.39 -13.63 17.15
N GLY A 15 11.51 -12.76 17.61
CA GLY A 15 11.83 -11.63 18.48
C GLY A 15 12.40 -10.41 17.76
N THR A 16 12.41 -10.37 16.43
CA THR A 16 12.88 -9.27 15.60
C THR A 16 11.71 -8.62 14.85
N MET A 17 11.60 -7.30 14.92
CA MET A 17 10.62 -6.54 14.15
C MET A 17 10.99 -6.57 12.67
N MET A 18 10.08 -7.02 11.82
CA MET A 18 10.29 -7.17 10.38
C MET A 18 9.03 -6.80 9.59
N HIS A 19 9.22 -6.38 8.34
CA HIS A 19 8.15 -6.15 7.39
C HIS A 19 8.55 -6.39 5.91
N PRO A 20 9.55 -7.24 5.61
CA PRO A 20 9.85 -7.59 4.22
C PRO A 20 8.75 -8.44 3.58
N ASP A 21 7.88 -9.02 4.40
CA ASP A 21 6.72 -9.81 4.02
C ASP A 21 5.45 -8.99 3.81
N GLN A 22 5.57 -7.65 3.65
CA GLN A 22 4.44 -6.81 3.24
C GLN A 22 3.96 -7.20 1.84
N TYR A 23 2.63 -7.14 1.65
CA TYR A 23 2.01 -7.41 0.36
C TYR A 23 0.71 -6.63 0.17
N ILE A 24 0.30 -6.53 -1.09
CA ILE A 24 -0.97 -5.95 -1.51
C ILE A 24 -1.67 -6.96 -2.40
N VAL A 25 -2.98 -7.03 -2.29
CA VAL A 25 -3.83 -7.79 -3.21
C VAL A 25 -4.72 -6.83 -3.96
N ILE A 26 -4.69 -6.92 -5.30
CA ILE A 26 -5.66 -6.28 -6.17
C ILE A 26 -6.61 -7.35 -6.73
N ALA A 27 -7.88 -7.01 -6.85
CA ALA A 27 -8.92 -7.93 -7.31
C ALA A 27 -9.75 -7.36 -8.45
N ASN A 28 -10.17 -8.21 -9.35
CA ASN A 28 -11.18 -7.86 -10.34
C ASN A 28 -12.58 -8.04 -9.73
N ASN A 29 -13.19 -6.94 -9.31
CA ASN A 29 -14.52 -6.90 -8.71
C ASN A 29 -15.65 -6.74 -9.76
N SER A 30 -15.34 -6.86 -11.04
CA SER A 30 -16.31 -6.72 -12.15
C SER A 30 -16.76 -8.09 -12.70
N ASP A 31 -17.69 -8.06 -13.66
CA ASP A 31 -18.22 -9.25 -14.34
C ASP A 31 -17.49 -9.56 -15.67
N ARG A 32 -16.37 -8.91 -15.93
CA ARG A 32 -15.61 -9.08 -17.18
C ARG A 32 -14.12 -9.17 -16.88
N GLU A 33 -13.37 -9.78 -17.79
CA GLU A 33 -11.91 -9.73 -17.75
C GLU A 33 -11.42 -8.29 -17.90
N ILE A 34 -10.43 -7.92 -17.10
CA ILE A 34 -9.79 -6.61 -17.11
C ILE A 34 -8.28 -6.78 -17.32
N ASN A 35 -7.75 -6.05 -18.30
CA ASN A 35 -6.31 -5.90 -18.46
C ASN A 35 -5.80 -4.85 -17.45
N VAL A 36 -4.87 -5.23 -16.59
CA VAL A 36 -4.27 -4.38 -15.57
C VAL A 36 -2.86 -3.90 -15.92
N SER A 37 -2.37 -4.21 -17.12
CA SER A 37 -1.09 -3.72 -17.62
C SER A 37 -1.10 -2.20 -17.67
N GLY A 38 -0.10 -1.57 -17.07
CA GLY A 38 -0.04 -0.12 -16.99
C GLY A 38 -0.81 0.49 -15.81
N LEU A 39 -1.55 -0.31 -15.02
CA LEU A 39 -2.12 0.17 -13.76
C LEU A 39 -0.98 0.53 -12.81
N ALA A 40 -1.07 1.69 -12.17
CA ALA A 40 -0.08 2.13 -11.22
C ALA A 40 -0.63 2.12 -9.79
N LEU A 41 0.25 1.77 -8.88
CA LEU A 41 0.04 1.72 -7.45
C LEU A 41 0.85 2.82 -6.81
N ALA A 42 0.23 3.63 -5.95
CA ALA A 42 0.87 4.77 -5.33
C ALA A 42 0.53 4.88 -3.84
N GLN A 43 1.50 5.36 -3.10
CA GLN A 43 1.32 5.75 -1.71
C GLN A 43 1.27 7.28 -1.64
N ALA A 44 0.26 7.82 -0.97
CA ALA A 44 0.12 9.26 -0.80
C ALA A 44 1.28 9.85 0.01
N SER A 45 1.66 11.07 -0.34
CA SER A 45 2.74 11.81 0.33
C SER A 45 2.37 12.20 1.76
N ASN A 46 1.09 12.51 2.01
CA ASN A 46 0.63 12.93 3.32
C ASN A 46 0.68 11.79 4.34
N MET A 47 1.14 12.11 5.52
CA MET A 47 0.91 11.28 6.71
C MET A 47 -0.37 11.77 7.38
N ASN A 48 -1.45 10.97 7.33
CA ASN A 48 -2.79 11.38 7.75
C ASN A 48 -2.94 11.72 9.24
N THR A 49 -1.88 11.61 9.99
CA THR A 49 -1.83 12.03 11.39
C THR A 49 -1.50 13.51 11.57
N LEU A 50 -1.02 14.16 10.52
CA LEU A 50 -0.61 15.57 10.53
C LEU A 50 -1.23 16.30 9.33
N PRO A 51 -1.96 17.41 9.57
CA PRO A 51 -2.45 18.22 8.46
C PRO A 51 -1.29 18.87 7.70
N CYS A 52 -1.27 18.74 6.39
CA CYS A 52 -0.36 19.44 5.50
C CYS A 52 -1.15 20.32 4.54
N SER A 53 -1.11 21.65 4.77
CA SER A 53 -1.89 22.61 3.99
C SER A 53 -1.48 22.61 2.51
N ASP A 54 -0.19 22.43 2.21
CA ASP A 54 0.30 22.43 0.83
C ASP A 54 -0.34 21.28 0.03
N LEU A 55 -0.47 20.08 0.64
CA LEU A 55 -1.08 18.93 0.02
C LEU A 55 -2.60 19.03 -0.06
N THR A 56 -3.25 19.45 1.03
CA THR A 56 -4.72 19.56 1.07
C THR A 56 -5.26 20.68 0.18
N SER A 57 -4.45 21.69 -0.13
CA SER A 57 -4.82 22.76 -1.06
C SER A 57 -5.01 22.30 -2.52
N LEU A 58 -4.48 21.12 -2.87
CA LEU A 58 -4.59 20.53 -4.21
C LEU A 58 -5.90 19.75 -4.41
N LEU A 59 -6.60 19.45 -3.31
CA LEU A 59 -7.89 18.75 -3.39
C LEU A 59 -9.00 19.68 -3.92
N PRO A 60 -9.96 19.18 -4.70
CA PRO A 60 -10.15 17.76 -5.03
C PRO A 60 -9.44 17.28 -6.30
N ASP A 61 -8.65 18.11 -6.96
CA ASP A 61 -8.17 17.87 -8.31
C ASP A 61 -6.98 16.89 -8.38
N TYR A 62 -6.12 16.92 -7.34
CA TYR A 62 -4.90 16.12 -7.31
C TYR A 62 -4.67 15.47 -5.94
N VAL A 63 -4.08 14.28 -5.97
CA VAL A 63 -3.43 13.62 -4.83
C VAL A 63 -1.92 13.59 -5.10
N VAL A 64 -1.11 13.95 -4.13
CA VAL A 64 0.35 13.87 -4.27
C VAL A 64 0.83 12.50 -3.84
N ALA A 65 1.51 11.79 -4.77
CA ALA A 65 2.13 10.50 -4.54
C ALA A 65 3.60 10.66 -4.15
N ALA A 66 4.03 9.93 -3.11
CA ALA A 66 5.43 9.80 -2.72
C ALA A 66 6.12 8.67 -3.47
N ASN A 67 5.44 7.54 -3.61
CA ASN A 67 5.91 6.35 -4.32
C ASN A 67 4.94 6.00 -5.42
N ILE A 68 5.48 5.61 -6.58
CA ILE A 68 4.68 5.14 -7.72
C ILE A 68 5.39 3.92 -8.31
N TYR A 69 4.65 2.82 -8.37
CA TYR A 69 5.06 1.59 -9.05
C TYR A 69 3.99 1.20 -10.06
N GLN A 70 4.40 0.72 -11.23
CA GLN A 70 3.49 0.37 -12.32
C GLN A 70 3.58 -1.11 -12.66
N ILE A 71 2.45 -1.78 -12.83
CA ILE A 71 2.39 -3.08 -13.49
C ILE A 71 2.93 -2.88 -14.90
N PRO A 72 3.92 -3.68 -15.35
CA PRO A 72 4.62 -3.40 -16.61
C PRO A 72 3.65 -3.19 -17.78
N ALA A 73 3.79 -2.06 -18.43
CA ALA A 73 3.03 -1.74 -19.64
C ALA A 73 3.55 -2.57 -20.83
N GLY A 74 2.69 -2.80 -21.83
CA GLY A 74 3.07 -3.53 -23.05
C GLY A 74 3.07 -5.05 -22.91
N GLN A 75 2.70 -5.57 -21.76
CA GLN A 75 2.35 -6.97 -21.52
C GLN A 75 0.83 -7.14 -21.55
N ASN A 76 0.35 -8.35 -21.37
CA ASN A 76 -1.09 -8.63 -21.27
C ASN A 76 -1.39 -9.31 -19.93
N TYR A 77 -1.31 -8.54 -18.86
CA TYR A 77 -1.70 -9.00 -17.53
C TYR A 77 -3.21 -8.79 -17.36
N THR A 78 -3.96 -9.88 -17.35
CA THR A 78 -5.43 -9.84 -17.23
C THR A 78 -5.89 -10.56 -15.97
N LEU A 79 -6.98 -10.08 -15.39
CA LEU A 79 -7.71 -10.72 -14.30
C LEU A 79 -9.11 -11.06 -14.78
N ALA A 80 -9.52 -12.31 -14.73
CA ALA A 80 -10.90 -12.71 -14.90
C ALA A 80 -11.77 -12.22 -13.72
N PRO A 81 -13.10 -12.23 -13.84
CA PRO A 81 -13.98 -11.88 -12.73
C PRO A 81 -13.66 -12.66 -11.44
N GLY A 82 -13.43 -11.95 -10.36
CA GLY A 82 -13.10 -12.52 -9.04
C GLY A 82 -11.65 -12.95 -8.86
N GLU A 83 -10.82 -12.92 -9.90
CA GLU A 83 -9.38 -13.21 -9.76
C GLU A 83 -8.63 -12.07 -9.08
N VAL A 84 -7.50 -12.43 -8.50
CA VAL A 84 -6.62 -11.53 -7.76
C VAL A 84 -5.17 -11.62 -8.25
N TYR A 85 -4.42 -10.54 -8.09
CA TYR A 85 -2.97 -10.55 -8.11
C TYR A 85 -2.41 -10.15 -6.75
N VAL A 86 -1.43 -10.90 -6.30
CA VAL A 86 -0.64 -10.60 -5.10
C VAL A 86 0.65 -9.88 -5.50
N ILE A 87 0.84 -8.71 -4.95
CA ILE A 87 2.03 -7.88 -5.15
C ILE A 87 2.84 -7.91 -3.87
N ALA A 88 3.97 -8.59 -3.87
CA ALA A 88 4.85 -8.72 -2.72
C ALA A 88 5.82 -7.54 -2.60
N SER A 89 6.19 -7.17 -1.39
CA SER A 89 7.35 -6.32 -1.17
C SER A 89 8.62 -7.05 -1.64
N GLN A 90 8.78 -8.31 -1.22
CA GLN A 90 9.79 -9.24 -1.70
C GLN A 90 9.15 -10.62 -1.86
N ALA A 91 9.20 -11.19 -3.06
CA ALA A 91 8.57 -12.48 -3.37
C ALA A 91 9.43 -13.65 -2.88
N GLN A 92 9.65 -13.72 -1.57
CA GLN A 92 10.45 -14.74 -0.90
C GLN A 92 9.59 -15.59 0.03
N ASN A 93 10.05 -16.81 0.32
CA ASN A 93 9.50 -17.56 1.43
C ASN A 93 10.11 -17.09 2.76
N HIS A 94 9.44 -16.13 3.39
CA HIS A 94 9.91 -15.54 4.65
C HIS A 94 9.81 -16.51 5.84
N THR A 95 9.20 -17.68 5.67
CA THR A 95 9.09 -18.71 6.71
C THR A 95 10.34 -19.59 6.81
N GLU A 96 11.17 -19.67 5.76
CA GLU A 96 12.32 -20.57 5.74
C GLU A 96 13.42 -20.25 6.75
N SER A 97 13.64 -18.95 7.02
CA SER A 97 14.64 -18.50 7.99
C SER A 97 14.04 -18.17 9.37
N TYR A 98 12.75 -18.41 9.54
CA TYR A 98 12.04 -18.07 10.76
C TYR A 98 12.28 -19.11 11.86
N THR A 99 12.76 -18.63 13.00
CA THR A 99 12.84 -19.41 14.23
C THR A 99 11.83 -18.88 15.24
N PRO A 100 10.80 -19.63 15.60
CA PRO A 100 9.76 -19.17 16.49
C PRO A 100 10.27 -18.70 17.87
N ASN A 101 9.73 -17.59 18.34
CA ASN A 101 9.90 -17.08 19.69
C ASN A 101 8.52 -16.71 20.27
N PRO A 102 7.75 -17.70 20.80
CA PRO A 102 6.36 -17.50 21.20
C PRO A 102 6.12 -16.41 22.25
N GLU A 103 7.17 -16.00 22.98
CA GLU A 103 7.05 -14.94 23.99
C GLU A 103 7.10 -13.52 23.37
N LYS A 104 7.58 -13.41 22.14
CA LYS A 104 7.80 -12.11 21.47
C LYS A 104 7.11 -12.00 20.11
N ASP A 105 6.81 -13.13 19.49
CA ASP A 105 6.26 -13.13 18.14
C ASP A 105 4.82 -12.63 18.14
N THR A 106 4.51 -11.78 17.16
CA THR A 106 3.17 -11.26 16.95
C THR A 106 2.42 -12.04 15.86
N GLY A 107 3.07 -13.01 15.23
CA GLY A 107 2.48 -13.86 14.19
C GLY A 107 3.55 -14.71 13.52
N ILE A 108 3.21 -15.22 12.34
CA ILE A 108 4.07 -16.03 11.50
C ILE A 108 4.35 -15.25 10.20
N PRO A 109 5.61 -15.22 9.70
CA PRO A 109 5.92 -14.60 8.41
C PRO A 109 5.13 -15.23 7.26
N VAL A 110 5.00 -14.50 6.17
CA VAL A 110 4.28 -14.98 4.98
C VAL A 110 5.26 -15.64 4.01
N ASP A 111 4.86 -16.77 3.41
CA ASP A 111 5.51 -17.28 2.21
C ASP A 111 4.95 -16.52 1.00
N LEU A 112 5.72 -15.58 0.45
CA LEU A 112 5.37 -14.79 -0.72
C LEU A 112 6.08 -15.25 -1.99
N SER A 113 6.75 -16.42 -1.97
CA SER A 113 7.53 -16.92 -3.11
C SER A 113 6.73 -17.20 -4.37
N GLY A 114 5.41 -17.29 -4.26
CA GLY A 114 4.50 -17.49 -5.38
C GLY A 114 3.69 -16.21 -5.76
N ALA A 115 4.11 -15.03 -5.32
CA ALA A 115 3.43 -13.79 -5.69
C ALA A 115 3.41 -13.55 -7.21
N ASP A 116 2.44 -12.79 -7.68
CA ASP A 116 2.28 -12.46 -9.11
C ASP A 116 3.23 -11.36 -9.56
N PHE A 117 3.54 -10.45 -8.64
CA PHE A 117 4.50 -9.36 -8.83
C PHE A 117 5.29 -9.10 -7.55
N GLU A 118 6.47 -8.48 -7.72
CA GLU A 118 7.23 -7.97 -6.60
C GLU A 118 7.81 -6.58 -6.87
N LEU A 119 8.21 -5.90 -5.81
CA LEU A 119 8.88 -4.60 -5.91
C LEU A 119 10.39 -4.75 -6.16
N ALA A 120 10.99 -5.77 -5.61
CA ALA A 120 12.38 -6.26 -5.71
C ALA A 120 13.46 -5.23 -6.08
N ASP A 121 13.32 -4.01 -5.63
CA ASP A 121 14.38 -3.04 -5.72
C ASP A 121 14.99 -2.77 -4.34
N ASN A 122 16.16 -2.17 -4.30
CA ASN A 122 16.83 -1.85 -3.05
C ASN A 122 16.02 -0.94 -2.12
N ASP A 123 15.00 -0.29 -2.65
CA ASP A 123 14.08 0.56 -1.89
C ASP A 123 13.05 -0.27 -1.10
N ALA A 124 12.82 -1.51 -1.48
CA ALA A 124 11.97 -2.44 -0.73
C ALA A 124 12.70 -3.11 0.44
N ALA A 125 14.01 -2.93 0.55
CA ALA A 125 14.82 -3.51 1.61
C ALA A 125 14.97 -2.56 2.79
N MET A 126 14.48 -2.95 3.95
CA MET A 126 14.60 -2.15 5.19
C MET A 126 16.00 -2.19 5.83
N SER A 127 16.77 -3.21 5.58
CA SER A 127 18.07 -3.42 6.24
C SER A 127 19.00 -4.26 5.37
N GLY A 128 19.33 -3.76 4.21
CA GLY A 128 20.20 -4.52 3.32
C GLY A 128 19.73 -4.48 1.88
N SER A 129 20.10 -5.45 1.11
CA SER A 129 19.67 -5.58 -0.28
C SER A 129 18.33 -6.28 -0.38
N ALA A 130 17.44 -5.78 -1.22
CA ALA A 130 16.27 -6.55 -1.64
C ALA A 130 16.75 -7.84 -2.31
N VAL A 131 16.01 -8.92 -2.07
CA VAL A 131 16.28 -10.21 -2.72
C VAL A 131 15.26 -10.38 -3.83
N ASP A 132 15.72 -10.27 -5.06
CA ASP A 132 14.93 -10.45 -6.27
C ASP A 132 14.57 -11.93 -6.45
N ASN A 133 13.31 -12.22 -6.76
CA ASN A 133 12.90 -13.55 -7.20
C ASN A 133 12.79 -13.57 -8.73
N PRO A 134 13.76 -14.16 -9.45
CA PRO A 134 13.81 -14.12 -10.91
C PRO A 134 12.64 -14.83 -11.60
N LYS A 135 11.75 -15.48 -10.85
CA LYS A 135 10.54 -16.12 -11.36
C LYS A 135 9.30 -15.23 -11.27
N VAL A 136 9.39 -14.14 -10.52
CA VAL A 136 8.28 -13.21 -10.28
C VAL A 136 8.59 -11.89 -10.99
N PRO A 137 7.69 -11.39 -11.85
CA PRO A 137 7.92 -10.13 -12.54
C PRO A 137 7.95 -8.95 -11.57
N ASN A 138 8.93 -8.07 -11.77
CA ASN A 138 9.07 -6.84 -11.00
C ASN A 138 8.09 -5.77 -11.47
N LEU A 139 7.49 -5.03 -10.55
CA LEU A 139 6.85 -3.77 -10.89
C LEU A 139 7.88 -2.76 -11.40
N THR A 140 7.48 -1.94 -12.35
CA THR A 140 8.30 -0.82 -12.80
C THR A 140 8.27 0.29 -11.77
N LYS A 141 9.41 0.57 -11.12
CA LYS A 141 9.55 1.72 -10.24
C LYS A 141 9.54 3.00 -11.06
N VAL A 142 8.54 3.82 -10.85
CA VAL A 142 8.41 5.13 -11.51
C VAL A 142 9.01 6.24 -10.66
N ALA A 143 8.66 6.28 -9.39
CA ALA A 143 9.11 7.32 -8.47
C ALA A 143 9.21 6.77 -7.04
N ASN A 144 10.19 7.27 -6.31
CA ASN A 144 10.28 7.19 -4.86
C ASN A 144 10.86 8.50 -4.34
N SER A 145 10.03 9.29 -3.68
CA SER A 145 10.41 10.55 -3.06
C SER A 145 10.30 10.50 -1.53
N MET A 146 10.25 9.31 -0.95
CA MET A 146 10.22 9.13 0.50
C MET A 146 11.49 9.66 1.14
N PRO A 147 11.38 10.51 2.16
CA PRO A 147 12.54 11.06 2.84
C PRO A 147 13.34 9.98 3.56
N GLY A 148 14.66 10.14 3.53
CA GLY A 148 15.58 9.33 4.34
C GLY A 148 15.84 7.93 3.83
N GLY A 149 15.54 7.63 2.56
CA GLY A 149 15.77 6.29 2.01
C GLY A 149 14.99 5.21 2.75
N VAL A 150 13.86 5.58 3.35
CA VAL A 150 12.97 4.63 3.99
C VAL A 150 12.39 3.74 2.92
N THR A 151 12.73 2.50 3.03
CA THR A 151 12.55 1.47 2.04
C THR A 151 11.28 0.67 2.23
N ALA A 152 10.49 0.96 3.28
CA ALA A 152 9.18 0.38 3.44
C ALA A 152 8.24 1.00 2.42
N TRP A 153 7.84 0.23 1.49
CA TRP A 153 6.91 0.65 0.47
C TRP A 153 5.50 0.92 1.04
N MET A 154 5.06 0.22 2.08
CA MET A 154 3.95 0.63 2.92
C MET A 154 4.43 1.05 4.30
N HIS A 155 3.93 2.18 4.79
CA HIS A 155 4.29 2.63 6.12
C HIS A 155 3.70 1.68 7.17
N PRO A 156 4.51 1.03 8.05
CA PRO A 156 4.02 -0.03 8.94
C PRO A 156 3.03 0.44 10.01
N TYR A 157 2.87 1.73 10.22
CA TYR A 157 1.78 2.30 11.02
C TYR A 157 0.48 2.51 10.23
N GLY A 158 0.46 2.25 8.92
CA GLY A 158 -0.71 2.47 8.09
C GLY A 158 -1.17 3.93 7.99
N ILE A 159 -0.23 4.87 8.08
CA ILE A 159 -0.54 6.32 8.12
C ILE A 159 -0.50 7.00 6.76
N ARG A 160 -0.31 6.25 5.69
CA ARG A 160 -0.30 6.76 4.31
C ARG A 160 -1.30 6.01 3.48
N PRO A 161 -2.26 6.69 2.87
CA PRO A 161 -3.19 6.08 1.95
C PRO A 161 -2.50 5.43 0.77
N LEU A 162 -3.12 4.37 0.29
CA LEU A 162 -2.73 3.67 -0.91
C LEU A 162 -3.83 3.83 -1.96
N PHE A 163 -3.44 4.04 -3.22
CA PHE A 163 -4.39 4.15 -4.30
C PHE A 163 -3.86 3.56 -5.62
N LEU A 164 -4.79 3.06 -6.42
CA LEU A 164 -4.56 2.60 -7.79
C LEU A 164 -5.00 3.69 -8.75
N PHE A 165 -4.25 3.90 -9.83
CA PHE A 165 -4.66 4.80 -10.89
C PHE A 165 -4.29 4.27 -12.27
N ASP A 166 -5.09 4.62 -13.26
CA ASP A 166 -4.82 4.26 -14.65
C ASP A 166 -3.65 5.10 -15.20
N ALA A 167 -2.53 4.45 -15.40
CA ALA A 167 -1.32 5.03 -15.96
C ALA A 167 -0.97 4.45 -17.34
N SER A 168 -1.88 3.70 -17.97
CA SER A 168 -1.65 3.02 -19.24
C SER A 168 -1.31 3.97 -20.39
N GLY A 169 -1.81 5.22 -20.34
CA GLY A 169 -1.53 6.27 -21.31
C GLY A 169 -0.47 7.29 -20.88
N ILE A 170 0.20 7.08 -19.73
CA ILE A 170 1.15 8.05 -19.19
C ILE A 170 2.55 7.84 -19.76
N GLU A 171 3.11 8.89 -20.35
CA GLU A 171 4.54 8.99 -20.62
C GLU A 171 5.24 9.61 -19.40
N TRP A 172 6.03 8.80 -18.69
CA TRP A 172 6.53 9.13 -17.37
C TRP A 172 7.51 10.30 -17.31
N SER A 173 8.31 10.53 -18.33
CA SER A 173 9.26 11.66 -18.33
C SER A 173 8.50 12.98 -18.39
N SER A 174 7.50 13.06 -19.25
CA SER A 174 6.60 14.22 -19.37
C SER A 174 5.75 14.38 -18.12
N PHE A 175 5.19 13.29 -17.60
CA PHE A 175 4.39 13.32 -16.38
C PHE A 175 5.20 13.89 -15.21
N LYS A 176 6.40 13.39 -14.96
CA LYS A 176 7.25 13.86 -13.85
C LYS A 176 7.61 15.32 -13.98
N SER A 177 7.92 15.77 -15.20
CA SER A 177 8.29 17.18 -15.43
C SER A 177 7.12 18.15 -15.21
N GLN A 178 5.89 17.72 -15.53
CA GLN A 178 4.68 18.55 -15.41
C GLN A 178 4.02 18.47 -14.03
N ASN A 179 4.16 17.34 -13.35
CA ASN A 179 3.45 17.05 -12.11
C ASN A 179 4.33 16.98 -10.86
N GLY A 180 5.63 17.22 -10.98
CA GLY A 180 6.50 17.37 -9.83
C GLY A 180 5.98 18.46 -8.89
N PHE A 181 5.95 18.19 -7.59
CA PHE A 181 5.42 19.10 -6.58
C PHE A 181 6.30 19.09 -5.34
N THR A 182 6.74 20.27 -4.95
CA THR A 182 7.50 20.49 -3.72
C THR A 182 6.55 21.05 -2.67
N TYR A 183 6.59 20.51 -1.47
CA TYR A 183 5.74 20.92 -0.36
C TYR A 183 6.50 20.91 0.96
N ASN A 184 5.99 21.66 1.93
CA ASN A 184 6.55 21.77 3.27
C ASN A 184 5.68 20.99 4.26
N ASP A 185 6.28 20.08 4.98
CA ASP A 185 5.57 19.27 5.98
C ASP A 185 6.48 18.97 7.19
N ARG A 186 5.89 18.37 8.20
CA ARG A 186 6.60 17.87 9.38
C ARG A 186 6.65 16.35 9.35
N PRO A 187 7.83 15.74 9.55
CA PRO A 187 7.91 14.28 9.63
C PRO A 187 7.24 13.71 10.88
N LYS A 188 7.01 14.53 11.91
CA LYS A 188 6.29 14.21 13.14
C LYS A 188 5.87 15.51 13.85
N LYS A 189 4.95 15.40 14.81
CA LYS A 189 4.27 16.53 15.48
C LYS A 189 5.20 17.69 15.92
N ASP A 190 6.30 17.39 16.54
CA ASP A 190 7.21 18.40 17.12
C ASP A 190 8.52 18.57 16.31
N ALA A 191 8.58 18.01 15.11
CA ALA A 191 9.73 18.17 14.24
C ALA A 191 9.75 19.53 13.54
N ALA A 192 10.94 19.94 13.10
CA ALA A 192 11.06 21.06 12.18
C ALA A 192 10.34 20.80 10.87
N ILE A 193 9.80 21.85 10.26
CA ILE A 193 9.28 21.81 8.90
C ILE A 193 10.43 21.45 7.96
N GLN A 194 10.17 20.54 7.04
CA GLN A 194 11.11 20.10 6.02
C GLN A 194 10.44 20.19 4.66
N GLU A 195 11.25 20.38 3.65
CA GLU A 195 10.82 20.34 2.26
C GLU A 195 10.83 18.91 1.74
N TYR A 196 9.76 18.52 1.09
CA TYR A 196 9.55 17.23 0.47
C TYR A 196 9.16 17.38 -0.99
N GLN A 197 9.29 16.30 -1.72
CA GLN A 197 8.89 16.22 -3.12
C GLN A 197 7.92 15.06 -3.32
N GLY A 198 7.06 15.19 -4.32
CA GLY A 198 6.15 14.15 -4.78
C GLY A 198 5.62 14.47 -6.17
N TYR A 199 4.64 13.70 -6.62
CA TYR A 199 4.04 13.87 -7.94
C TYR A 199 2.53 14.00 -7.82
N LYS A 200 1.97 15.06 -8.42
CA LYS A 200 0.52 15.26 -8.47
C LYS A 200 -0.11 14.27 -9.42
N VAL A 201 -0.95 13.40 -8.90
CA VAL A 201 -1.78 12.48 -9.68
C VAL A 201 -3.19 13.06 -9.78
N PRO A 202 -3.70 13.30 -11.00
CA PRO A 202 -5.09 13.73 -11.20
C PRO A 202 -6.07 12.74 -10.61
N THR A 203 -7.04 13.21 -9.84
CA THR A 203 -7.99 12.34 -9.14
C THR A 203 -8.91 11.56 -10.05
N ASN A 204 -9.17 12.07 -11.26
CA ASN A 204 -9.96 11.37 -12.28
C ASN A 204 -9.25 10.14 -12.88
N LEU A 205 -7.96 9.95 -12.64
CA LEU A 205 -7.23 8.72 -13.00
C LEU A 205 -7.31 7.65 -11.91
N ILE A 206 -7.73 8.00 -10.69
CA ILE A 206 -7.77 7.06 -9.57
C ILE A 206 -8.89 6.05 -9.82
N VAL A 207 -8.52 4.78 -9.75
CA VAL A 207 -9.42 3.62 -9.99
C VAL A 207 -9.99 3.13 -8.67
N ASP A 208 -9.17 3.06 -7.63
CA ASP A 208 -9.57 2.67 -6.27
C ASP A 208 -8.55 3.19 -5.25
N ALA A 209 -8.98 3.31 -4.00
CA ALA A 209 -8.13 3.80 -2.93
C ALA A 209 -8.58 3.29 -1.57
N ILE A 210 -7.63 3.25 -0.63
CA ILE A 210 -7.91 3.07 0.79
C ILE A 210 -7.29 4.24 1.55
N GLU A 211 -8.16 5.10 2.10
CA GLU A 211 -7.77 6.16 3.02
C GLU A 211 -7.55 5.56 4.41
N THR A 212 -6.39 5.84 4.99
CA THR A 212 -6.00 5.28 6.26
C THR A 212 -5.56 6.36 7.24
N THR A 213 -5.73 6.10 8.52
CA THR A 213 -5.17 6.92 9.59
C THR A 213 -4.75 6.06 10.78
N SER A 214 -3.76 6.50 11.54
CA SER A 214 -3.41 5.84 12.81
C SER A 214 -4.00 6.58 14.00
N ALA A 215 -4.65 5.82 14.91
CA ALA A 215 -5.27 6.40 16.10
C ALA A 215 -4.27 6.91 17.13
N THR A 216 -3.15 6.24 17.25
CA THR A 216 -2.26 6.44 18.40
C THR A 216 -0.83 6.16 18.03
N THR A 217 -0.10 7.19 17.73
CA THR A 217 1.33 7.08 17.95
C THR A 217 1.77 8.26 18.83
N PRO A 218 2.57 8.05 19.86
CA PRO A 218 3.12 9.14 20.66
C PRO A 218 3.97 10.09 19.80
N TYR A 219 4.42 9.63 18.64
CA TYR A 219 5.25 10.38 17.70
C TYR A 219 4.46 11.27 16.73
N TRP A 220 3.26 10.83 16.32
CA TRP A 220 2.52 11.46 15.21
C TRP A 220 1.35 12.31 15.69
N GLY A 221 0.89 12.14 16.92
CA GLY A 221 -0.28 12.83 17.47
C GLY A 221 -1.61 12.17 17.07
N ASN A 222 -2.72 12.80 17.50
CA ASN A 222 -4.08 12.29 17.27
C ASN A 222 -4.80 13.08 16.16
N TYR A 223 -4.07 13.56 15.17
CA TYR A 223 -4.67 14.30 14.08
C TYR A 223 -5.08 13.32 12.97
N THR A 224 -6.29 13.48 12.52
CA THR A 224 -6.81 12.82 11.33
C THR A 224 -6.97 13.88 10.25
N SER A 225 -6.16 13.83 9.23
CA SER A 225 -6.35 14.63 8.02
C SER A 225 -6.51 13.69 6.84
N LYS A 226 -7.37 14.04 5.89
CA LYS A 226 -7.56 13.26 4.68
C LYS A 226 -6.54 13.67 3.63
N SER A 227 -5.97 12.67 2.95
CA SER A 227 -5.14 12.87 1.76
C SER A 227 -5.94 12.75 0.49
N LEU A 228 -7.04 12.00 0.53
CA LEU A 228 -7.91 11.76 -0.61
C LEU A 228 -9.14 12.66 -0.55
N PRO A 229 -9.63 13.14 -1.69
CA PRO A 229 -10.89 13.90 -1.73
C PRO A 229 -12.08 12.97 -1.46
N VAL A 230 -13.18 13.54 -0.96
CA VAL A 230 -14.39 12.78 -0.66
C VAL A 230 -15.03 12.10 -1.87
N THR A 231 -14.66 12.52 -3.07
CA THR A 231 -15.08 11.90 -4.34
C THR A 231 -14.32 10.60 -4.64
N VAL A 232 -13.16 10.41 -4.03
CA VAL A 232 -12.35 9.19 -4.14
C VAL A 232 -12.59 8.29 -2.94
N ASP A 233 -12.54 8.84 -1.73
CA ASP A 233 -12.86 8.12 -0.51
C ASP A 233 -13.54 9.06 0.49
N LYS A 234 -14.72 8.70 0.97
CA LYS A 234 -15.54 9.56 1.84
C LYS A 234 -14.96 9.69 3.25
N SER A 235 -14.37 8.62 3.75
CA SER A 235 -13.87 8.55 5.12
C SER A 235 -12.50 7.87 5.17
N TYR A 236 -12.20 7.17 6.23
CA TYR A 236 -10.94 6.46 6.41
C TYR A 236 -11.12 5.23 7.30
N VAL A 237 -10.28 4.22 7.12
CA VAL A 237 -10.10 3.15 8.08
C VAL A 237 -8.99 3.53 9.05
N GLN A 238 -9.25 3.29 10.34
CA GLN A 238 -8.26 3.57 11.37
C GLN A 238 -7.28 2.40 11.48
N ALA A 239 -6.04 2.61 11.01
CA ALA A 239 -4.97 1.64 11.16
C ALA A 239 -4.71 1.33 12.63
N THR A 240 -4.05 0.24 12.90
CA THR A 240 -3.88 -0.35 14.23
C THR A 240 -3.61 0.65 15.36
N ILE A 241 -4.27 0.44 16.48
CA ILE A 241 -4.02 1.16 17.74
C ILE A 241 -2.79 0.62 18.48
N GLU A 242 -2.32 -0.58 18.15
CA GLU A 242 -1.22 -1.25 18.84
C GLU A 242 0.16 -0.79 18.37
N GLY A 243 0.24 -0.20 17.18
CA GLY A 243 1.48 0.27 16.58
C GLY A 243 1.93 -0.56 15.37
N CYS A 244 3.22 -0.50 15.01
CA CYS A 244 3.78 -1.29 13.93
C CYS A 244 4.24 -2.67 14.41
N HIS A 245 4.37 -3.62 13.47
CA HIS A 245 4.87 -4.98 13.70
C HIS A 245 4.01 -5.84 14.63
N HIS A 246 2.70 -5.63 14.59
CA HIS A 246 1.71 -6.42 15.33
C HIS A 246 0.95 -7.41 14.45
N ASN A 247 1.43 -7.68 13.24
CA ASN A 247 0.84 -8.66 12.30
C ASN A 247 -0.61 -8.34 11.94
N THR A 248 -0.96 -7.05 11.86
CA THR A 248 -2.29 -6.60 11.44
C THR A 248 -2.33 -6.29 9.95
N PHE A 249 -3.46 -6.51 9.34
CA PHE A 249 -3.70 -6.24 7.92
C PHE A 249 -5.05 -5.58 7.71
N MET A 250 -5.22 -4.94 6.58
CA MET A 250 -6.48 -4.39 6.11
C MET A 250 -7.05 -5.31 5.03
N TYR A 251 -8.34 -5.54 5.07
CA TYR A 251 -9.04 -6.28 4.02
C TYR A 251 -10.39 -5.68 3.72
N ARG A 252 -10.78 -5.74 2.46
CA ARG A 252 -12.08 -5.25 1.99
C ARG A 252 -13.16 -6.26 2.29
N VAL A 253 -14.27 -5.81 2.83
CA VAL A 253 -15.42 -6.64 3.18
C VAL A 253 -16.07 -7.20 1.91
N LYS A 254 -16.53 -8.45 1.95
CA LYS A 254 -17.35 -9.03 0.87
C LYS A 254 -18.83 -8.94 1.19
N GLY A 255 -19.61 -8.61 0.18
CA GLY A 255 -21.07 -8.69 0.20
C GLY A 255 -21.56 -10.15 0.14
N THR A 256 -22.86 -10.33 0.26
CA THR A 256 -23.52 -11.64 0.16
C THR A 256 -23.45 -12.24 -1.24
N ASP A 257 -23.16 -11.45 -2.25
CA ASP A 257 -22.93 -11.85 -3.63
C ASP A 257 -21.49 -12.30 -3.91
N GLY A 258 -20.62 -12.27 -2.89
CA GLY A 258 -19.22 -12.63 -2.98
C GLY A 258 -18.31 -11.53 -3.56
N LYS A 259 -18.87 -10.39 -3.97
CA LYS A 259 -18.10 -9.25 -4.45
C LYS A 259 -17.58 -8.41 -3.27
N PHE A 260 -16.47 -7.74 -3.50
CA PHE A 260 -15.96 -6.78 -2.52
C PHE A 260 -16.88 -5.56 -2.45
N GLN A 261 -17.20 -5.13 -1.24
CA GLN A 261 -17.92 -3.89 -1.01
C GLN A 261 -17.02 -2.71 -1.43
N ASP A 262 -17.56 -1.87 -2.29
CA ASP A 262 -16.86 -0.70 -2.81
C ASP A 262 -17.86 0.48 -2.91
N THR A 263 -17.94 1.22 -1.83
CA THR A 263 -18.82 2.40 -1.71
C THR A 263 -18.04 3.71 -1.72
N ASN A 264 -16.74 3.64 -2.01
CA ASN A 264 -15.78 4.73 -1.84
C ASN A 264 -15.83 5.30 -0.40
N ASP A 265 -15.82 4.41 0.57
CA ASP A 265 -15.83 4.76 1.99
C ASP A 265 -15.05 3.71 2.80
N SER A 266 -13.76 3.97 3.00
CA SER A 266 -12.87 3.03 3.69
C SER A 266 -13.33 2.69 5.10
N SER A 267 -14.14 3.56 5.77
CA SER A 267 -14.62 3.28 7.12
C SER A 267 -15.64 2.14 7.19
N VAL A 268 -16.29 1.82 6.07
CA VAL A 268 -17.29 0.74 5.97
C VAL A 268 -16.89 -0.37 5.03
N ASP A 269 -16.04 -0.08 4.05
CA ASP A 269 -15.59 -1.03 3.05
C ASP A 269 -14.41 -1.89 3.53
N VAL A 270 -13.63 -1.40 4.50
CA VAL A 270 -12.37 -2.00 4.93
C VAL A 270 -12.40 -2.30 6.43
N LYS A 271 -11.87 -3.46 6.81
CA LYS A 271 -11.63 -3.86 8.19
C LYS A 271 -10.15 -4.06 8.46
N ILE A 272 -9.80 -3.99 9.74
CA ILE A 272 -8.46 -4.30 10.24
C ILE A 272 -8.57 -5.43 11.23
N GLU A 273 -7.76 -6.47 11.03
CA GLU A 273 -7.74 -7.66 11.86
C GLU A 273 -6.30 -8.17 12.02
N HIS A 274 -6.10 -9.08 12.92
CA HIS A 274 -4.84 -9.78 13.08
C HIS A 274 -4.72 -10.85 11.98
N ARG A 275 -3.66 -10.82 11.18
CA ARG A 275 -3.53 -11.73 10.02
C ARG A 275 -3.48 -13.20 10.43
N SER A 276 -2.88 -13.53 11.57
CA SER A 276 -2.81 -14.91 12.09
C SER A 276 -4.16 -15.53 12.42
N ASP A 277 -5.21 -14.71 12.58
CA ASP A 277 -6.57 -15.19 12.87
C ASP A 277 -7.30 -15.64 11.60
N PHE A 278 -6.72 -15.38 10.44
CA PHE A 278 -7.27 -15.71 9.13
C PHE A 278 -6.45 -16.77 8.42
N LYS A 279 -7.15 -17.76 7.86
CA LYS A 279 -6.56 -18.77 6.97
C LYS A 279 -6.82 -18.41 5.52
N GLY A 280 -5.87 -18.76 4.63
CA GLY A 280 -6.03 -18.55 3.19
C GLY A 280 -5.76 -17.12 2.73
N TYR A 281 -4.97 -16.36 3.48
CA TYR A 281 -4.49 -15.05 3.06
C TYR A 281 -2.99 -15.10 2.68
N PRO A 282 -2.57 -14.43 1.63
CA PRO A 282 -3.32 -13.54 0.72
C PRO A 282 -4.53 -14.21 0.08
N GLU A 283 -5.60 -13.44 -0.09
CA GLU A 283 -6.85 -13.95 -0.62
C GLU A 283 -6.70 -14.50 -2.04
N GLY A 284 -7.37 -15.62 -2.34
CA GLY A 284 -7.29 -16.28 -3.64
C GLY A 284 -5.96 -16.99 -3.90
N TRP A 285 -4.99 -16.83 -3.02
CA TRP A 285 -3.70 -17.44 -3.14
C TRP A 285 -3.67 -18.73 -2.31
N ARG A 286 -3.71 -19.85 -3.00
CA ARG A 286 -3.71 -21.20 -2.43
C ARG A 286 -4.93 -21.52 -1.53
N ASN A 287 -6.09 -21.50 -2.11
CA ASN A 287 -7.23 -22.26 -1.61
C ASN A 287 -7.06 -23.75 -1.94
N GLU A 288 -5.94 -24.34 -1.58
CA GLU A 288 -5.72 -25.79 -1.65
C GLU A 288 -5.67 -26.42 -0.24
#